data_f21e97cff10ab05f040b3f1938a50521
#
_entry.id   f21e97cff10ab05f040b3f1938a50521
#
_cell.length_a   1.000
_cell.length_b   1.000
_cell.length_c   1.000
_cell.angle_alpha   90.00
_cell.angle_beta   90.00
_cell.angle_gamma   90.00
#
_symmetry.space_group_name_H-M   'P 1'
#
loop_
_entity.id
_entity.type
_entity.pdbx_description
1 polymer ?
#
loop_
_entity_poly.entity_id
_entity_poly.type
_entity_poly.pdbx_seq_one_letter_code
_entity_poly.pdbx_strand_id
1 'polypeptide(L)'
;MRRQTSQEKGPYKNQKIEVIKTLELNQLYNMDCMDGMREFPDKYFELAIVDPPYRDESENCPTKDMRKHGTMKTFGKKPDAKYFDELFRISQNQIIWGANNFKLPEYKGFVVWKKQTISEKFTMSMAEVAYISEGLGTISKVFEYPPQGKKDDCRIHPTQKPVARYEWLLSKYAKPGDKILDTHAGSASSLIACHNMGFDYIGFEIDRDYYEKALERLEAVKAQTRLF
;
A
#
# COMPACT_ATOMS: atom_id res chain seq x y z
N MET A 1 -13.46 -68.43 35.72
CA MET A 1 -12.40 -67.69 35.11
C MET A 1 -12.99 -66.80 33.99
N ARG A 2 -13.22 -65.50 34.24
CA ARG A 2 -13.66 -64.56 33.21
C ARG A 2 -12.53 -63.54 33.03
N ARG A 3 -11.97 -63.46 31.85
CA ARG A 3 -10.97 -62.48 31.49
C ARG A 3 -11.71 -61.16 31.12
N GLN A 4 -11.42 -60.09 31.84
CA GLN A 4 -11.78 -58.76 31.46
C GLN A 4 -10.74 -58.21 30.47
N THR A 5 -11.19 -57.77 29.30
CA THR A 5 -10.39 -57.03 28.32
C THR A 5 -10.56 -55.56 28.59
N SER A 6 -9.50 -54.90 29.03
CA SER A 6 -9.43 -53.46 29.18
C SER A 6 -9.24 -52.82 27.78
N GLN A 7 -10.18 -52.00 27.37
CA GLN A 7 -10.06 -51.12 26.20
C GLN A 7 -9.27 -49.87 26.60
N GLU A 8 -8.10 -49.73 26.03
CA GLU A 8 -7.32 -48.49 26.09
C GLU A 8 -7.96 -47.44 25.18
N LYS A 9 -8.45 -46.34 25.78
CA LYS A 9 -8.85 -45.13 25.06
C LYS A 9 -7.62 -44.29 24.78
N GLY A 10 -7.16 -44.26 23.53
CA GLY A 10 -6.12 -43.34 23.08
C GLY A 10 -6.58 -41.88 23.15
N PRO A 11 -5.66 -40.92 23.46
CA PRO A 11 -6.00 -39.52 23.57
C PRO A 11 -6.08 -38.86 22.17
N TYR A 12 -7.30 -38.72 21.66
CA TYR A 12 -7.51 -37.79 20.55
C TYR A 12 -7.34 -36.38 21.11
N LYS A 13 -6.16 -35.74 20.87
CA LYS A 13 -5.95 -34.33 21.06
C LYS A 13 -6.86 -33.59 20.07
N ASN A 14 -7.83 -32.84 20.60
CA ASN A 14 -8.57 -31.85 19.86
C ASN A 14 -7.57 -30.82 19.33
N GLN A 15 -7.12 -30.96 18.09
CA GLN A 15 -6.50 -29.88 17.37
C GLN A 15 -7.61 -28.82 17.13
N LYS A 16 -7.54 -27.71 17.86
CA LYS A 16 -8.28 -26.49 17.46
C LYS A 16 -7.82 -26.16 16.04
N ILE A 17 -8.71 -26.36 15.08
CA ILE A 17 -8.54 -25.78 13.76
C ILE A 17 -8.65 -24.28 13.98
N GLU A 18 -7.53 -23.57 14.08
CA GLU A 18 -7.53 -22.13 13.94
C GLU A 18 -8.07 -21.83 12.55
N VAL A 19 -9.25 -21.25 12.49
CA VAL A 19 -9.80 -20.70 11.26
C VAL A 19 -8.87 -19.54 10.90
N ILE A 20 -7.94 -19.77 9.99
CA ILE A 20 -7.13 -18.72 9.39
C ILE A 20 -8.13 -17.77 8.73
N LYS A 21 -8.33 -16.60 9.34
CA LYS A 21 -9.20 -15.57 8.79
C LYS A 21 -8.48 -14.97 7.59
N THR A 22 -8.67 -15.57 6.43
CA THR A 22 -8.13 -15.07 5.17
C THR A 22 -8.63 -13.64 4.94
N LEU A 23 -7.73 -12.69 4.75
CA LEU A 23 -8.09 -11.32 4.42
C LEU A 23 -8.78 -11.28 3.04
N GLU A 24 -9.92 -10.59 2.98
CA GLU A 24 -10.74 -10.49 1.77
C GLU A 24 -10.22 -9.39 0.85
N LEU A 25 -10.31 -9.61 -0.46
CA LEU A 25 -10.00 -8.60 -1.47
C LEU A 25 -10.96 -7.40 -1.39
N ASN A 26 -10.55 -6.30 -1.99
CA ASN A 26 -11.30 -5.03 -2.09
C ASN A 26 -11.55 -4.36 -0.74
N GLN A 27 -10.60 -4.55 0.19
CA GLN A 27 -10.65 -4.02 1.55
C GLN A 27 -9.41 -3.17 1.87
N LEU A 28 -9.64 -2.19 2.74
CA LEU A 28 -8.61 -1.50 3.52
C LEU A 28 -8.65 -2.03 4.95
N TYR A 29 -7.51 -2.42 5.50
CA TYR A 29 -7.38 -2.98 6.85
C TYR A 29 -6.62 -2.05 7.78
N ASN A 30 -7.15 -1.87 9.01
CA ASN A 30 -6.41 -1.16 10.05
C ASN A 30 -5.49 -2.14 10.79
N MET A 31 -4.27 -2.30 10.31
CA MET A 31 -3.29 -3.23 10.89
C MET A 31 -1.87 -2.90 10.42
N ASP A 32 -0.89 -3.47 11.11
CA ASP A 32 0.49 -3.46 10.65
C ASP A 32 0.61 -4.27 9.34
N CYS A 33 1.24 -3.69 8.33
CA CYS A 33 1.39 -4.33 7.03
C CYS A 33 2.22 -5.61 7.12
N MET A 34 3.17 -5.73 8.06
CA MET A 34 3.96 -6.95 8.27
C MET A 34 3.08 -8.11 8.75
N ASP A 35 2.09 -7.83 9.60
CA ASP A 35 1.15 -8.86 10.03
C ASP A 35 0.20 -9.23 8.89
N GLY A 36 -0.31 -8.22 8.15
CA GLY A 36 -1.17 -8.47 6.99
C GLY A 36 -0.48 -9.24 5.87
N MET A 37 0.78 -8.93 5.56
CA MET A 37 1.54 -9.62 4.51
C MET A 37 1.77 -11.11 4.81
N ARG A 38 1.91 -11.50 6.08
CA ARG A 38 2.08 -12.90 6.50
C ARG A 38 0.89 -13.80 6.19
N GLU A 39 -0.30 -13.22 6.04
CA GLU A 39 -1.53 -13.96 5.72
C GLU A 39 -1.58 -14.45 4.25
N PHE A 40 -0.65 -13.99 3.40
CA PHE A 40 -0.65 -14.30 1.98
C PHE A 40 0.46 -15.26 1.59
N PRO A 41 0.19 -16.20 0.65
CA PRO A 41 1.22 -17.05 0.08
C PRO A 41 2.16 -16.27 -0.83
N ASP A 42 3.27 -16.90 -1.20
CA ASP A 42 4.24 -16.35 -2.12
C ASP A 42 3.58 -15.97 -3.46
N LYS A 43 3.95 -14.78 -3.97
CA LYS A 43 3.50 -14.28 -5.29
C LYS A 43 1.99 -14.16 -5.47
N TYR A 44 1.26 -13.98 -4.37
CA TYR A 44 -0.21 -13.84 -4.39
C TYR A 44 -0.70 -12.62 -5.18
N PHE A 45 0.01 -11.48 -5.04
CA PHE A 45 -0.31 -10.24 -5.75
C PHE A 45 0.51 -10.15 -7.04
N GLU A 46 -0.14 -9.80 -8.13
CA GLU A 46 0.54 -9.56 -9.41
C GLU A 46 1.37 -8.28 -9.36
N LEU A 47 0.89 -7.26 -8.64
CA LEU A 47 1.56 -5.97 -8.53
C LEU A 47 1.39 -5.35 -7.12
N ALA A 48 2.50 -4.96 -6.52
CA ALA A 48 2.50 -4.08 -5.35
C ALA A 48 2.87 -2.65 -5.78
N ILE A 49 2.06 -1.65 -5.37
CA ILE A 49 2.35 -0.23 -5.57
C ILE A 49 2.39 0.42 -4.20
N VAL A 50 3.59 0.71 -3.70
CA VAL A 50 3.78 1.12 -2.31
C VAL A 50 4.54 2.45 -2.21
N ASP A 51 4.20 3.23 -1.19
CA ASP A 51 4.82 4.52 -0.89
C ASP A 51 5.14 4.61 0.63
N PRO A 52 6.09 3.79 1.11
CA PRO A 52 6.41 3.71 2.53
C PRO A 52 7.12 4.98 3.02
N PRO A 53 7.13 5.27 4.34
CA PRO A 53 7.85 6.40 4.90
C PRO A 53 9.34 6.38 4.54
N TYR A 54 9.91 7.54 4.14
CA TYR A 54 11.29 7.64 3.67
C TYR A 54 12.30 7.89 4.78
N ARG A 55 11.83 8.35 5.94
CA ARG A 55 12.65 8.79 7.06
C ARG A 55 12.30 8.04 8.32
N ASP A 56 13.17 8.11 9.30
CA ASP A 56 12.87 7.60 10.63
C ASP A 56 11.76 8.43 11.30
N GLU A 57 11.07 7.84 12.26
CA GLU A 57 9.88 8.43 12.90
C GLU A 57 10.15 9.83 13.49
N SER A 58 11.34 10.05 14.07
CA SER A 58 11.76 11.35 14.60
C SER A 58 11.89 12.44 13.53
N GLU A 59 12.16 12.06 12.27
CA GLU A 59 12.31 12.96 11.13
C GLU A 59 10.99 13.17 10.36
N ASN A 60 10.02 12.27 10.53
CA ASN A 60 8.68 12.33 9.93
C ASN A 60 7.74 13.24 10.71
N CYS A 61 8.28 14.27 11.36
CA CYS A 61 7.48 15.27 12.06
C CYS A 61 6.73 16.18 11.09
N PRO A 62 5.47 16.54 11.40
CA PRO A 62 4.72 17.51 10.60
C PRO A 62 5.45 18.84 10.50
N THR A 63 5.58 19.37 9.30
CA THR A 63 6.09 20.73 9.08
C THR A 63 5.13 21.77 9.68
N LYS A 64 5.59 23.03 9.83
CA LYS A 64 4.73 24.15 10.29
C LYS A 64 3.46 24.26 9.43
N ASP A 65 3.58 24.03 8.14
CA ASP A 65 2.47 24.12 7.19
C ASP A 65 1.48 22.97 7.36
N MET A 66 1.98 21.75 7.53
CA MET A 66 1.15 20.58 7.85
C MET A 66 0.37 20.75 9.16
N ARG A 67 1.00 21.33 10.19
CA ARG A 67 0.34 21.64 11.48
C ARG A 67 -0.79 22.65 11.35
N LYS A 68 -0.62 23.66 10.48
CA LYS A 68 -1.70 24.62 10.18
C LYS A 68 -2.94 23.95 9.56
N HIS A 69 -2.72 22.81 8.87
CA HIS A 69 -3.78 22.00 8.29
C HIS A 69 -4.21 20.81 9.16
N GLY A 70 -3.90 20.84 10.46
CA GLY A 70 -4.39 19.87 11.44
C GLY A 70 -3.55 18.59 11.58
N THR A 71 -2.40 18.48 10.90
CA THR A 71 -1.51 17.33 11.05
C THR A 71 -0.63 17.50 12.29
N MET A 72 -0.91 16.72 13.34
CA MET A 72 -0.21 16.79 14.63
C MET A 72 0.65 15.55 14.93
N LYS A 73 0.50 14.47 14.15
CA LYS A 73 1.18 13.19 14.37
C LYS A 73 2.35 13.01 13.41
N THR A 74 3.32 12.19 13.81
CA THR A 74 4.30 11.58 12.91
C THR A 74 3.60 10.59 11.98
N PHE A 75 4.14 10.34 10.80
CA PHE A 75 3.51 9.46 9.82
C PHE A 75 4.40 8.27 9.48
N GLY A 76 4.65 7.44 10.49
CA GLY A 76 5.30 6.16 10.36
C GLY A 76 6.82 6.19 10.37
N LYS A 77 7.40 5.02 10.43
CA LYS A 77 8.84 4.73 10.48
C LYS A 77 9.29 4.17 9.14
N LYS A 78 10.50 4.54 8.72
CA LYS A 78 11.16 3.95 7.55
C LYS A 78 11.25 2.42 7.72
N PRO A 79 10.78 1.62 6.73
CA PRO A 79 10.85 0.18 6.81
C PRO A 79 12.28 -0.35 6.75
N ASP A 80 12.52 -1.47 7.39
CA ASP A 80 13.77 -2.20 7.37
C ASP A 80 13.85 -3.21 6.19
N ALA A 81 14.93 -3.98 6.12
CA ALA A 81 15.13 -4.97 5.07
C ALA A 81 14.05 -6.07 5.08
N LYS A 82 13.57 -6.47 6.27
CA LYS A 82 12.55 -7.53 6.39
C LYS A 82 11.24 -7.17 5.71
N TYR A 83 10.89 -5.89 5.75
CA TYR A 83 9.71 -5.41 5.02
C TYR A 83 9.85 -5.65 3.51
N PHE A 84 11.00 -5.33 2.94
CA PHE A 84 11.23 -5.54 1.51
C PHE A 84 11.28 -7.03 1.15
N ASP A 85 11.92 -7.85 2.00
CA ASP A 85 11.94 -9.31 1.82
C ASP A 85 10.50 -9.87 1.75
N GLU A 86 9.63 -9.43 2.65
CA GLU A 86 8.24 -9.86 2.71
C GLU A 86 7.42 -9.31 1.53
N LEU A 87 7.60 -8.03 1.17
CA LEU A 87 6.97 -7.43 0.00
C LEU A 87 7.32 -8.19 -1.29
N PHE A 88 8.61 -8.52 -1.48
CA PHE A 88 9.08 -9.30 -2.63
C PHE A 88 8.59 -10.75 -2.58
N ARG A 89 8.40 -11.33 -1.39
CA ARG A 89 7.85 -12.68 -1.23
C ARG A 89 6.42 -12.76 -1.77
N ILE A 90 5.54 -11.87 -1.32
CA ILE A 90 4.09 -11.96 -1.60
C ILE A 90 3.65 -11.33 -2.92
N SER A 91 4.51 -10.52 -3.58
CA SER A 91 4.17 -9.88 -4.86
C SER A 91 5.09 -10.31 -5.98
N GLN A 92 4.53 -10.42 -7.19
CA GLN A 92 5.28 -10.79 -8.40
C GLN A 92 6.10 -9.60 -8.89
N ASN A 93 5.47 -8.43 -8.97
CA ASN A 93 6.09 -7.18 -9.41
C ASN A 93 5.87 -6.06 -8.38
N GLN A 94 6.77 -5.09 -8.35
CA GLN A 94 6.75 -4.01 -7.39
C GLN A 94 7.03 -2.66 -8.05
N ILE A 95 6.27 -1.63 -7.61
CA ILE A 95 6.56 -0.22 -7.82
C ILE A 95 6.71 0.41 -6.44
N ILE A 96 7.93 0.88 -6.10
CA ILE A 96 8.27 1.37 -4.77
C ILE A 96 8.67 2.83 -4.87
N TRP A 97 7.84 3.73 -4.40
CA TRP A 97 8.13 5.16 -4.36
C TRP A 97 9.21 5.50 -3.33
N GLY A 98 9.96 6.57 -3.59
CA GLY A 98 11.09 6.96 -2.75
C GLY A 98 12.29 6.04 -2.87
N ALA A 99 12.48 5.41 -4.02
CA ALA A 99 13.52 4.40 -4.29
C ALA A 99 14.93 4.83 -3.86
N ASN A 100 15.23 6.12 -3.97
CA ASN A 100 16.50 6.70 -3.56
C ASN A 100 16.76 6.68 -2.04
N ASN A 101 15.78 6.30 -1.23
CA ASN A 101 15.89 6.23 0.23
C ASN A 101 16.11 4.81 0.75
N PHE A 102 16.04 3.79 -0.10
CA PHE A 102 16.06 2.38 0.28
C PHE A 102 17.18 1.61 -0.42
N LYS A 103 17.62 0.52 0.20
CA LYS A 103 18.45 -0.49 -0.45
C LYS A 103 17.53 -1.47 -1.18
N LEU A 104 17.37 -1.27 -2.47
CA LEU A 104 16.56 -2.12 -3.33
C LEU A 104 17.44 -2.97 -4.24
N PRO A 105 16.92 -4.06 -4.82
CA PRO A 105 17.62 -4.80 -5.86
C PRO A 105 18.05 -3.89 -7.01
N GLU A 106 19.04 -4.30 -7.78
CA GLU A 106 19.43 -3.59 -9.00
C GLU A 106 18.27 -3.51 -9.98
N TYR A 107 18.06 -2.34 -10.58
CA TYR A 107 16.97 -2.08 -11.51
C TYR A 107 17.41 -1.24 -12.70
N LYS A 108 16.82 -1.51 -13.86
CA LYS A 108 17.15 -0.85 -15.14
C LYS A 108 16.16 0.27 -15.47
N GLY A 109 14.90 0.08 -15.15
CA GLY A 109 13.84 1.05 -15.36
C GLY A 109 13.36 1.69 -14.06
N PHE A 110 12.82 2.90 -14.14
CA PHE A 110 12.22 3.62 -13.01
C PHE A 110 11.11 4.56 -13.48
N VAL A 111 10.30 5.02 -12.53
CA VAL A 111 9.30 6.06 -12.80
C VAL A 111 9.68 7.34 -12.07
N VAL A 112 9.55 8.46 -12.75
CA VAL A 112 9.68 9.79 -12.16
C VAL A 112 8.30 10.45 -12.14
N TRP A 113 7.86 10.90 -10.97
CA TRP A 113 6.77 11.85 -10.88
C TRP A 113 7.31 13.27 -10.80
N LYS A 114 7.17 14.03 -11.88
CA LYS A 114 7.49 15.46 -11.94
C LYS A 114 6.27 16.26 -11.46
N LYS A 115 6.46 17.01 -10.37
CA LYS A 115 5.41 17.83 -9.74
C LYS A 115 5.30 19.18 -10.47
N GLN A 116 4.28 19.33 -11.31
CA GLN A 116 4.15 20.48 -12.22
C GLN A 116 4.13 21.85 -11.53
N THR A 117 3.61 21.95 -10.30
CA THR A 117 3.45 23.24 -9.59
C THR A 117 4.59 23.55 -8.62
N ILE A 118 5.61 22.68 -8.53
CA ILE A 118 6.76 22.86 -7.65
C ILE A 118 7.95 23.31 -8.49
N SER A 119 8.54 24.46 -8.12
CA SER A 119 9.74 25.02 -8.74
C SER A 119 10.92 25.04 -7.76
N GLU A 120 12.11 25.37 -8.24
CA GLU A 120 13.33 25.49 -7.44
C GLU A 120 13.24 26.47 -6.26
N LYS A 121 12.26 27.38 -6.29
CA LYS A 121 12.01 28.34 -5.21
C LYS A 121 11.36 27.71 -3.97
N PHE A 122 10.87 26.46 -4.08
CA PHE A 122 10.26 25.74 -2.97
C PHE A 122 11.28 24.82 -2.30
N THR A 123 11.11 24.59 -0.99
CA THR A 123 11.88 23.59 -0.23
C THR A 123 11.39 22.17 -0.45
N MET A 124 10.31 22.00 -1.21
CA MET A 124 9.72 20.69 -1.55
C MET A 124 10.42 20.11 -2.79
N SER A 125 10.65 18.82 -2.80
CA SER A 125 11.20 18.11 -3.94
C SER A 125 10.31 18.28 -5.19
N MET A 126 10.91 18.67 -6.31
CA MET A 126 10.24 18.84 -7.60
C MET A 126 9.86 17.52 -8.26
N ALA A 127 10.51 16.43 -7.86
CA ALA A 127 10.27 15.09 -8.39
C ALA A 127 10.36 14.02 -7.31
N GLU A 128 9.66 12.92 -7.51
CA GLU A 128 9.81 11.67 -6.76
C GLU A 128 10.16 10.54 -7.73
N VAL A 129 10.96 9.57 -7.27
CA VAL A 129 11.43 8.45 -8.07
C VAL A 129 10.87 7.15 -7.49
N ALA A 130 10.36 6.29 -8.36
CA ALA A 130 9.93 4.96 -7.99
C ALA A 130 10.81 3.89 -8.66
N TYR A 131 11.21 2.90 -7.89
CA TYR A 131 11.72 1.63 -8.38
C TYR A 131 10.61 0.90 -9.14
N ILE A 132 10.95 0.23 -10.23
CA ILE A 132 10.11 -0.79 -10.86
C ILE A 132 10.89 -2.09 -10.98
N SER A 133 10.26 -3.22 -10.61
CA SER A 133 10.87 -4.53 -10.78
C SER A 133 11.09 -4.87 -12.26
N GLU A 134 12.08 -5.72 -12.55
CA GLU A 134 12.47 -6.07 -13.93
C GLU A 134 11.30 -6.66 -14.75
N GLY A 135 10.38 -7.38 -14.10
CA GLY A 135 9.16 -7.91 -14.76
C GLY A 135 8.22 -6.85 -15.33
N LEU A 136 8.33 -5.59 -14.89
CA LEU A 136 7.57 -4.45 -15.44
C LEU A 136 8.27 -3.74 -16.61
N GLY A 137 9.48 -4.19 -16.96
CA GLY A 137 10.27 -3.65 -18.06
C GLY A 137 11.42 -2.74 -17.63
N THR A 138 12.22 -2.33 -18.60
CA THR A 138 13.50 -1.60 -18.38
C THR A 138 13.45 -0.15 -18.82
N ILE A 139 12.32 0.30 -19.35
CA ILE A 139 12.18 1.66 -19.90
C ILE A 139 11.65 2.60 -18.80
N SER A 140 12.44 3.61 -18.46
CA SER A 140 12.00 4.64 -17.52
C SER A 140 10.91 5.53 -18.11
N LYS A 141 9.95 5.91 -17.26
CA LYS A 141 8.81 6.76 -17.66
C LYS A 141 8.67 7.96 -16.74
N VAL A 142 8.11 9.03 -17.27
CA VAL A 142 7.82 10.26 -16.51
C VAL A 142 6.31 10.47 -16.47
N PHE A 143 5.80 10.70 -15.26
CA PHE A 143 4.45 11.16 -15.00
C PHE A 143 4.49 12.62 -14.55
N GLU A 144 3.79 13.50 -15.22
CA GLU A 144 3.72 14.93 -14.88
C GLU A 144 2.32 15.26 -14.37
N TYR A 145 2.23 15.69 -13.11
CA TYR A 145 0.95 16.03 -12.49
C TYR A 145 1.15 16.91 -11.25
N PRO A 146 0.23 17.84 -10.95
CA PRO A 146 0.33 18.67 -9.75
C PRO A 146 0.14 17.83 -8.47
N PRO A 147 0.94 18.08 -7.41
CA PRO A 147 0.88 17.31 -6.16
C PRO A 147 -0.42 17.53 -5.37
N GLN A 148 -1.13 18.59 -5.64
CA GLN A 148 -2.41 18.90 -4.98
C GLN A 148 -3.57 18.00 -5.45
N GLY A 149 -3.42 17.32 -6.58
CA GLY A 149 -4.50 16.55 -7.17
C GLY A 149 -5.59 17.42 -7.81
N LYS A 150 -6.80 16.87 -7.91
CA LYS A 150 -7.98 17.63 -8.34
C LYS A 150 -8.46 18.56 -7.23
N LYS A 151 -9.12 19.68 -7.60
CA LYS A 151 -9.60 20.68 -6.65
C LYS A 151 -10.61 20.12 -5.64
N ASP A 152 -11.38 19.11 -6.05
CA ASP A 152 -12.44 18.50 -5.23
C ASP A 152 -11.94 17.31 -4.38
N ASP A 153 -10.65 16.96 -4.48
CA ASP A 153 -10.05 15.88 -3.67
C ASP A 153 -9.54 16.43 -2.34
N CYS A 154 -10.42 16.43 -1.33
CA CYS A 154 -10.10 16.92 0.00
C CYS A 154 -8.90 16.18 0.59
N ARG A 155 -7.89 16.93 1.06
CA ARG A 155 -6.70 16.35 1.67
C ARG A 155 -7.00 15.88 3.09
N ILE A 156 -6.90 14.59 3.33
CA ILE A 156 -7.12 13.94 4.63
C ILE A 156 -5.82 13.39 5.26
N HIS A 157 -4.74 13.29 4.47
CA HIS A 157 -3.45 12.78 4.91
C HIS A 157 -2.32 13.75 4.51
N PRO A 158 -1.30 13.98 5.36
CA PRO A 158 -0.24 14.98 5.11
C PRO A 158 0.56 14.71 3.83
N THR A 159 0.76 13.44 3.49
CA THR A 159 1.49 13.00 2.30
C THR A 159 0.57 12.44 1.21
N GLN A 160 -0.73 12.78 1.25
CA GLN A 160 -1.70 12.33 0.26
C GLN A 160 -1.22 12.57 -1.17
N LYS A 161 -1.28 11.53 -1.96
CA LYS A 161 -0.89 11.54 -3.37
C LYS A 161 -2.15 11.60 -4.27
N PRO A 162 -2.05 12.20 -5.45
CA PRO A 162 -3.18 12.24 -6.38
C PRO A 162 -3.61 10.83 -6.83
N VAL A 163 -4.92 10.56 -6.89
CA VAL A 163 -5.47 9.30 -7.45
C VAL A 163 -4.96 9.08 -8.88
N ALA A 164 -4.91 10.14 -9.69
CA ALA A 164 -4.41 10.10 -11.08
C ALA A 164 -2.99 9.51 -11.22
N ARG A 165 -2.12 9.62 -10.18
CA ARG A 165 -0.79 9.00 -10.17
C ARG A 165 -0.92 7.47 -10.21
N TYR A 166 -1.81 6.92 -9.42
CA TYR A 166 -2.04 5.47 -9.35
C TYR A 166 -2.80 4.96 -10.57
N GLU A 167 -3.82 5.69 -11.05
CA GLU A 167 -4.52 5.34 -12.30
C GLU A 167 -3.55 5.28 -13.49
N TRP A 168 -2.62 6.24 -13.56
CA TRP A 168 -1.58 6.21 -14.60
C TRP A 168 -0.66 4.98 -14.44
N LEU A 169 -0.21 4.65 -13.23
CA LEU A 169 0.62 3.45 -12.99
C LEU A 169 -0.12 2.17 -13.37
N LEU A 170 -1.36 2.02 -12.94
CA LEU A 170 -2.19 0.86 -13.29
C LEU A 170 -2.37 0.74 -14.80
N SER A 171 -2.62 1.85 -15.52
CA SER A 171 -2.75 1.84 -16.99
C SER A 171 -1.48 1.42 -17.72
N LYS A 172 -0.29 1.51 -17.10
CA LYS A 172 1.01 1.20 -17.71
C LYS A 172 1.56 -0.15 -17.32
N TYR A 173 1.21 -0.66 -16.14
CA TYR A 173 1.91 -1.78 -15.53
C TYR A 173 0.99 -2.91 -15.05
N ALA A 174 -0.31 -2.66 -14.87
CA ALA A 174 -1.28 -3.68 -14.48
C ALA A 174 -2.04 -4.24 -15.70
N LYS A 175 -2.51 -5.47 -15.57
CA LYS A 175 -3.34 -6.17 -16.55
C LYS A 175 -4.70 -6.49 -15.95
N PRO A 176 -5.78 -6.57 -16.74
CA PRO A 176 -7.08 -7.00 -16.23
C PRO A 176 -6.99 -8.30 -15.43
N GLY A 177 -7.56 -8.31 -14.23
CA GLY A 177 -7.52 -9.44 -13.30
C GLY A 177 -6.33 -9.46 -12.32
N ASP A 178 -5.38 -8.53 -12.43
CA ASP A 178 -4.30 -8.41 -11.46
C ASP A 178 -4.85 -7.97 -10.09
N LYS A 179 -4.32 -8.59 -9.03
CA LYS A 179 -4.55 -8.18 -7.63
C LYS A 179 -3.44 -7.22 -7.20
N ILE A 180 -3.85 -6.07 -6.69
CA ILE A 180 -2.96 -4.95 -6.34
C ILE A 180 -2.81 -4.86 -4.83
N LEU A 181 -1.57 -4.68 -4.37
CA LEU A 181 -1.25 -4.48 -2.96
C LEU A 181 -0.74 -3.05 -2.71
N ASP A 182 -1.26 -2.40 -1.67
CA ASP A 182 -0.66 -1.20 -1.08
C ASP A 182 -0.47 -1.39 0.44
N THR A 183 0.77 -1.46 0.88
CA THR A 183 1.14 -1.69 2.28
C THR A 183 1.10 -0.45 3.16
N HIS A 184 0.98 0.74 2.56
CA HIS A 184 0.97 2.04 3.26
C HIS A 184 -0.08 2.95 2.62
N ALA A 185 -1.34 2.54 2.72
CA ALA A 185 -2.45 3.12 1.96
C ALA A 185 -2.72 4.62 2.27
N GLY A 186 -2.40 5.06 3.49
CA GLY A 186 -2.53 6.46 3.91
C GLY A 186 -3.92 7.01 3.67
N SER A 187 -4.11 7.78 2.60
CA SER A 187 -5.40 8.32 2.19
C SER A 187 -6.23 7.41 1.28
N ALA A 188 -5.81 6.17 1.04
CA ALA A 188 -6.41 5.20 0.12
C ALA A 188 -6.45 5.64 -1.36
N SER A 189 -5.59 6.57 -1.79
CA SER A 189 -5.59 7.04 -3.19
C SER A 189 -5.28 5.92 -4.19
N SER A 190 -4.44 4.96 -3.84
CA SER A 190 -4.13 3.75 -4.62
C SER A 190 -5.34 2.84 -4.76
N LEU A 191 -6.06 2.61 -3.65
CA LEU A 191 -7.23 1.74 -3.61
C LEU A 191 -8.41 2.34 -4.38
N ILE A 192 -8.57 3.67 -4.31
CA ILE A 192 -9.55 4.39 -5.13
C ILE A 192 -9.24 4.22 -6.62
N ALA A 193 -7.97 4.34 -7.01
CA ALA A 193 -7.57 4.11 -8.39
C ALA A 193 -7.84 2.67 -8.84
N CYS A 194 -7.57 1.68 -7.98
CA CYS A 194 -7.89 0.27 -8.24
C CYS A 194 -9.40 0.09 -8.46
N HIS A 195 -10.22 0.64 -7.54
CA HIS A 195 -11.67 0.58 -7.68
C HIS A 195 -12.17 1.20 -8.97
N ASN A 196 -11.71 2.43 -9.31
CA ASN A 196 -12.10 3.14 -10.53
C ASN A 196 -11.77 2.37 -11.82
N MET A 197 -10.69 1.59 -11.78
CA MET A 197 -10.18 0.85 -12.95
C MET A 197 -10.56 -0.64 -12.95
N GLY A 198 -11.31 -1.11 -11.94
CA GLY A 198 -11.81 -2.49 -11.87
C GLY A 198 -10.75 -3.52 -11.48
N PHE A 199 -9.73 -3.15 -10.71
CA PHE A 199 -8.74 -4.07 -10.14
C PHE A 199 -9.13 -4.51 -8.75
N ASP A 200 -8.87 -5.77 -8.41
CA ASP A 200 -8.91 -6.25 -7.04
C ASP A 200 -7.72 -5.72 -6.25
N TYR A 201 -7.94 -5.41 -4.98
CA TYR A 201 -6.89 -4.80 -4.15
C TYR A 201 -6.97 -5.19 -2.68
N ILE A 202 -5.84 -5.01 -2.00
CA ILE A 202 -5.75 -4.95 -0.53
C ILE A 202 -4.87 -3.76 -0.16
N GLY A 203 -5.28 -3.04 0.89
CA GLY A 203 -4.49 -1.97 1.50
C GLY A 203 -4.38 -2.13 3.00
N PHE A 204 -3.25 -1.64 3.56
CA PHE A 204 -3.03 -1.57 5.00
C PHE A 204 -2.76 -0.13 5.44
N GLU A 205 -3.34 0.27 6.55
CA GLU A 205 -3.06 1.53 7.23
C GLU A 205 -3.01 1.28 8.73
N ILE A 206 -1.89 1.59 9.35
CA ILE A 206 -1.66 1.31 10.77
C ILE A 206 -2.28 2.37 11.68
N ASP A 207 -2.27 3.64 11.27
CA ASP A 207 -2.85 4.73 12.06
C ASP A 207 -4.37 4.71 11.92
N ARG A 208 -5.06 4.52 13.04
CA ARG A 208 -6.51 4.39 13.08
C ARG A 208 -7.24 5.63 12.58
N ASP A 209 -6.76 6.83 12.91
CA ASP A 209 -7.44 8.07 12.51
C ASP A 209 -7.32 8.29 10.98
N TYR A 210 -6.17 7.91 10.39
CA TYR A 210 -6.01 7.95 8.93
C TYR A 210 -6.79 6.83 8.25
N TYR A 211 -6.82 5.65 8.83
CA TYR A 211 -7.63 4.54 8.35
C TYR A 211 -9.12 4.91 8.27
N GLU A 212 -9.70 5.45 9.34
CA GLU A 212 -11.12 5.82 9.39
C GLU A 212 -11.48 6.84 8.29
N LYS A 213 -10.67 7.89 8.13
CA LYS A 213 -10.84 8.90 7.08
C LYS A 213 -10.63 8.33 5.66
N ALA A 214 -9.66 7.45 5.50
CA ALA A 214 -9.38 6.80 4.23
C ALA A 214 -10.50 5.84 3.82
N LEU A 215 -11.05 5.10 4.78
CA LEU A 215 -12.20 4.22 4.58
C LEU A 215 -13.44 5.02 4.17
N GLU A 216 -13.76 6.11 4.89
CA GLU A 216 -14.86 7.00 4.52
C GLU A 216 -14.72 7.53 3.08
N ARG A 217 -13.52 7.99 2.72
CA ARG A 217 -13.23 8.48 1.36
C ARG A 217 -13.39 7.38 0.31
N LEU A 218 -12.91 6.17 0.57
CA LEU A 218 -13.02 5.03 -0.34
C LEU A 218 -14.48 4.60 -0.52
N GLU A 219 -15.25 4.50 0.57
CA GLU A 219 -16.67 4.12 0.53
C GLU A 219 -17.53 5.18 -0.17
N ALA A 220 -17.22 6.47 -0.03
CA ALA A 220 -17.89 7.54 -0.78
C ALA A 220 -17.70 7.37 -2.29
N VAL A 221 -16.51 6.99 -2.76
CA VAL A 221 -16.26 6.71 -4.19
C VAL A 221 -17.00 5.47 -4.65
N LYS A 222 -16.97 4.37 -3.87
CA LYS A 222 -17.71 3.14 -4.17
C LYS A 222 -19.22 3.38 -4.29
N ALA A 223 -19.77 4.25 -3.43
CA ALA A 223 -21.19 4.59 -3.47
C ALA A 223 -21.56 5.38 -4.75
N GLN A 224 -20.71 6.28 -5.23
CA GLN A 224 -20.95 7.04 -6.46
C GLN A 224 -20.96 6.13 -7.71
N THR A 225 -20.07 5.15 -7.77
CA THR A 225 -19.96 4.21 -8.91
C THR A 225 -21.20 3.29 -9.02
N ARG A 226 -21.91 3.04 -7.92
CA ARG A 226 -23.13 2.20 -7.92
C ARG A 226 -24.37 2.90 -8.49
N LEU A 227 -24.31 4.20 -8.75
CA LEU A 227 -25.44 4.98 -9.27
C LEU A 227 -25.47 5.08 -10.81
N PHE A 228 -24.49 4.52 -11.48
CA PHE A 228 -24.36 4.42 -12.95
C PHE A 228 -24.12 2.97 -13.37
#